data_d6f2d7f1dcc1cd5d4c3697a7a5088d55
#
_entry.id   d6f2d7f1dcc1cd5d4c3697a7a5088d55
#
_cell.length_a   1.000
_cell.length_b   1.000
_cell.length_c   1.000
_cell.angle_alpha   90.00
_cell.angle_beta   90.00
_cell.angle_gamma   90.00
#
_symmetry.space_group_name_H-M   'P 1'
#
loop_
_entity.id
_entity.type
_entity.pdbx_description
1 polymer ?
#
loop_
_entity_poly.entity_id
_entity_poly.type
_entity_poly.pdbx_seq_one_letter_code
_entity_poly.pdbx_strand_id
1 'polypeptide(L)'
;MEINKKFKKIVNKVDKINLHVFSEPILRNMYQEINNKQNELLNALKQIDAQIEILTNQSNGHAILIKKDSAKKIKTKFNELNDEKDKIWKVLQEKILENRLIEKFKYKWLVNLKETFIMSLIIFVLGLLYYDLTHPNLSLETKKSLFYLDTSACFIFLTNFFYELRLADSKKWYWKSHWIDFVTSIPLPD
;
A
#
# COMPACT_ATOMS: atom_id res chain seq x y z
N MET A 1 13.61 7.47 30.11
CA MET A 1 14.53 6.45 29.57
C MET A 1 13.86 5.10 29.24
N GLU A 2 12.79 4.72 29.93
CA GLU A 2 12.04 3.46 29.71
C GLU A 2 11.18 3.45 28.43
N ILE A 3 10.59 4.57 28.05
CA ILE A 3 9.79 4.76 26.83
C ILE A 3 10.62 4.40 25.59
N ASN A 4 11.91 4.73 25.59
CA ASN A 4 12.82 4.45 24.47
C ASN A 4 13.12 2.96 24.25
N LYS A 5 13.11 2.16 25.33
CA LYS A 5 13.35 0.70 25.26
C LYS A 5 12.13 -0.07 24.72
N LYS A 6 10.92 0.28 25.18
CA LYS A 6 9.67 -0.31 24.66
C LYS A 6 9.47 0.04 23.18
N PHE A 7 9.80 1.27 22.81
CA PHE A 7 9.67 1.76 21.45
C PHE A 7 10.61 1.03 20.47
N LYS A 8 11.90 0.92 20.80
CA LYS A 8 12.87 0.17 19.99
C LYS A 8 12.50 -1.30 19.84
N LYS A 9 11.74 -1.86 20.81
CA LYS A 9 11.24 -3.22 20.77
C LYS A 9 10.05 -3.40 19.85
N ILE A 10 9.21 -2.36 19.65
CA ILE A 10 8.09 -2.37 18.70
C ILE A 10 8.60 -2.16 17.27
N VAL A 11 9.46 -1.17 17.05
CA VAL A 11 10.06 -0.83 15.75
C VAL A 11 10.86 -2.00 15.18
N ASN A 12 11.78 -2.58 15.96
CA ASN A 12 12.52 -3.77 15.55
C ASN A 12 11.65 -5.03 15.38
N LYS A 13 10.41 -4.98 15.88
CA LYS A 13 9.45 -6.08 15.76
C LYS A 13 8.67 -6.00 14.47
N VAL A 14 8.31 -4.80 13.98
CA VAL A 14 7.52 -4.62 12.76
C VAL A 14 8.28 -5.08 11.50
N ASP A 15 9.58 -4.82 11.43
CA ASP A 15 10.42 -5.27 10.30
C ASP A 15 10.62 -6.80 10.24
N LYS A 16 10.42 -7.51 11.36
CA LYS A 16 10.58 -8.97 11.46
C LYS A 16 9.26 -9.74 11.51
N ILE A 17 8.12 -9.06 11.65
CA ILE A 17 6.83 -9.70 11.80
C ILE A 17 6.08 -9.61 10.48
N ASN A 18 5.57 -10.76 10.03
CA ASN A 18 4.63 -10.79 8.92
C ASN A 18 3.30 -10.14 9.34
N LEU A 19 3.10 -8.88 8.96
CA LEU A 19 1.90 -8.09 9.31
C LEU A 19 0.61 -8.73 8.80
N HIS A 20 0.66 -9.54 7.74
CA HIS A 20 -0.52 -10.21 7.18
C HIS A 20 -1.15 -11.27 8.11
N VAL A 21 -0.43 -11.70 9.14
CA VAL A 21 -0.97 -12.62 10.16
C VAL A 21 -1.97 -11.94 11.09
N PHE A 22 -1.89 -10.60 11.22
CA PHE A 22 -2.75 -9.87 12.14
C PHE A 22 -4.16 -9.63 11.58
N SER A 23 -5.13 -9.64 12.49
CA SER A 23 -6.50 -9.25 12.17
C SER A 23 -6.64 -7.73 11.98
N GLU A 24 -7.66 -7.31 11.24
CA GLU A 24 -7.94 -5.89 10.98
C GLU A 24 -8.00 -5.03 12.26
N PRO A 25 -8.69 -5.43 13.36
CA PRO A 25 -8.71 -4.64 14.58
C PRO A 25 -7.34 -4.40 15.20
N ILE A 26 -6.45 -5.40 15.14
CA ILE A 26 -5.08 -5.29 15.67
C ILE A 26 -4.29 -4.29 14.83
N LEU A 27 -4.37 -4.38 13.50
CA LEU A 27 -3.70 -3.45 12.59
C LEU A 27 -4.22 -2.02 12.77
N ARG A 28 -5.52 -1.82 12.98
CA ARG A 28 -6.11 -0.51 13.29
C ARG A 28 -5.55 0.07 14.59
N ASN A 29 -5.45 -0.73 15.62
CA ASN A 29 -4.88 -0.29 16.91
C ASN A 29 -3.40 0.08 16.76
N MET A 30 -2.61 -0.73 16.04
CA MET A 30 -1.20 -0.42 15.75
C MET A 30 -1.05 0.90 14.99
N TYR A 31 -1.88 1.12 13.96
CA TYR A 31 -1.89 2.35 13.19
C TYR A 31 -2.22 3.58 14.05
N GLN A 32 -3.24 3.47 14.90
CA GLN A 32 -3.62 4.54 15.83
C GLN A 32 -2.52 4.84 16.85
N GLU A 33 -1.87 3.82 17.39
CA GLU A 33 -0.77 3.99 18.35
C GLU A 33 0.41 4.74 17.73
N ILE A 34 0.78 4.39 16.48
CA ILE A 34 1.84 5.11 15.76
C ILE A 34 1.41 6.55 15.48
N ASN A 35 0.16 6.78 15.08
CA ASN A 35 -0.35 8.12 14.82
C ASN A 35 -0.32 9.01 16.06
N ASN A 36 -0.69 8.46 17.21
CA ASN A 36 -0.62 9.18 18.49
C ASN A 36 0.85 9.56 18.84
N LYS A 37 1.79 8.63 18.64
CA LYS A 37 3.21 8.91 18.85
C LYS A 37 3.78 9.95 17.89
N GLN A 38 3.34 9.94 16.64
CA GLN A 38 3.70 10.98 15.68
C GLN A 38 3.23 12.36 16.14
N ASN A 39 1.99 12.44 16.65
CA ASN A 39 1.44 13.69 17.20
C ASN A 39 2.21 14.18 18.42
N GLU A 40 2.63 13.27 19.32
CA GLU A 40 3.49 13.62 20.46
C GLU A 40 4.84 14.19 20.00
N LEU A 41 5.49 13.55 19.02
CA LEU A 41 6.76 14.03 18.48
C LEU A 41 6.61 15.37 17.75
N LEU A 42 5.51 15.58 17.05
CA LEU A 42 5.21 16.84 16.38
C LEU A 42 5.03 17.99 17.40
N ASN A 43 4.33 17.72 18.49
CA ASN A 43 4.18 18.69 19.57
C ASN A 43 5.51 19.00 20.25
N ALA A 44 6.36 17.97 20.48
CA ALA A 44 7.70 18.17 21.00
C ALA A 44 8.59 19.02 20.07
N LEU A 45 8.49 18.79 18.74
CA LEU A 45 9.18 19.61 17.74
C LEU A 45 8.75 21.08 17.83
N LYS A 46 7.45 21.36 17.88
CA LYS A 46 6.92 22.72 17.99
C LYS A 46 7.44 23.42 19.25
N GLN A 47 7.52 22.71 20.38
CA GLN A 47 8.08 23.26 21.62
C GLN A 47 9.56 23.57 21.50
N ILE A 48 10.35 22.72 20.85
CA ILE A 48 11.79 22.96 20.63
C ILE A 48 11.98 24.12 19.68
N ASP A 49 11.21 24.26 18.62
CA ASP A 49 11.29 25.35 17.66
C ASP A 49 11.00 26.70 18.37
N ALA A 50 9.96 26.77 19.22
CA ALA A 50 9.68 27.94 20.04
C ALA A 50 10.84 28.27 21.01
N GLN A 51 11.47 27.27 21.62
CA GLN A 51 12.64 27.48 22.50
C GLN A 51 13.86 27.97 21.71
N ILE A 52 14.08 27.50 20.49
CA ILE A 52 15.17 27.98 19.62
C ILE A 52 14.95 29.45 19.28
N GLU A 53 13.72 29.87 18.99
CA GLU A 53 13.38 31.27 18.70
C GLU A 53 13.72 32.19 19.89
N ILE A 54 13.34 31.78 21.10
CA ILE A 54 13.67 32.54 22.35
C ILE A 54 15.19 32.63 22.54
N LEU A 55 15.92 31.51 22.39
CA LEU A 55 17.38 31.47 22.59
C LEU A 55 18.13 32.27 21.51
N THR A 56 17.56 32.37 20.31
CA THR A 56 18.12 33.18 19.22
C THR A 56 18.09 34.66 19.60
N ASN A 57 16.99 35.11 20.19
CA ASN A 57 16.86 36.50 20.69
C ASN A 57 17.80 36.78 21.85
N GLN A 58 18.22 35.76 22.60
CA GLN A 58 19.18 35.87 23.71
C GLN A 58 20.65 35.69 23.28
N SER A 59 20.93 35.50 22.00
CA SER A 59 22.27 35.27 21.44
C SER A 59 23.05 34.10 22.07
N ASN A 60 22.34 33.07 22.57
CA ASN A 60 22.95 31.90 23.22
C ASN A 60 23.22 30.77 22.18
N GLY A 61 24.31 30.94 21.42
CA GLY A 61 24.64 30.04 20.32
C GLY A 61 24.83 28.55 20.70
N HIS A 62 25.42 28.27 21.87
CA HIS A 62 25.65 26.90 22.34
C HIS A 62 24.33 26.16 22.66
N ALA A 63 23.41 26.83 23.35
CA ALA A 63 22.12 26.28 23.67
C ALA A 63 21.27 26.02 22.40
N ILE A 64 21.37 26.86 21.38
CA ILE A 64 20.73 26.70 20.07
C ILE A 64 21.23 25.43 19.38
N LEU A 65 22.55 25.18 19.39
CA LEU A 65 23.12 23.97 18.76
C LEU A 65 22.60 22.68 19.40
N ILE A 66 22.51 22.62 20.74
CA ILE A 66 21.97 21.46 21.46
C ILE A 66 20.51 21.24 21.12
N LYS A 67 19.70 22.32 21.04
CA LYS A 67 18.28 22.18 20.66
C LYS A 67 18.08 21.76 19.21
N LYS A 68 18.89 22.27 18.28
CA LYS A 68 18.89 21.85 16.88
C LYS A 68 19.23 20.35 16.71
N ASP A 69 20.23 19.85 17.48
CA ASP A 69 20.56 18.42 17.47
C ASP A 69 19.38 17.57 18.01
N SER A 70 18.73 18.03 19.07
CA SER A 70 17.54 17.39 19.62
C SER A 70 16.38 17.36 18.61
N ALA A 71 16.12 18.47 17.93
CA ALA A 71 15.10 18.56 16.88
C ALA A 71 15.41 17.61 15.72
N LYS A 72 16.69 17.51 15.31
CA LYS A 72 17.12 16.58 14.26
C LYS A 72 16.86 15.13 14.66
N LYS A 73 17.17 14.73 15.90
CA LYS A 73 16.89 13.38 16.41
C LYS A 73 15.40 13.05 16.42
N ILE A 74 14.56 14.01 16.82
CA ILE A 74 13.09 13.83 16.80
C ILE A 74 12.59 13.70 15.37
N LYS A 75 13.10 14.50 14.43
CA LYS A 75 12.72 14.44 13.02
C LYS A 75 13.10 13.11 12.35
N THR A 76 14.28 12.58 12.66
CA THR A 76 14.68 11.23 12.19
C THR A 76 13.70 10.19 12.71
N LYS A 77 13.36 10.24 14.00
CA LYS A 77 12.43 9.29 14.61
C LYS A 77 11.00 9.42 14.08
N PHE A 78 10.58 10.63 13.74
CA PHE A 78 9.30 10.88 13.10
C PHE A 78 9.25 10.23 11.69
N ASN A 79 10.32 10.34 10.91
CA ASN A 79 10.42 9.73 9.60
C ASN A 79 10.39 8.18 9.67
N GLU A 80 11.14 7.58 10.61
CA GLU A 80 11.11 6.14 10.86
C GLU A 80 9.68 5.65 11.17
N LEU A 81 8.94 6.38 12.01
CA LEU A 81 7.55 6.08 12.32
C LEU A 81 6.62 6.24 11.13
N ASN A 82 6.91 7.19 10.24
CA ASN A 82 6.12 7.38 9.03
C ASN A 82 6.24 6.18 8.09
N ASP A 83 7.45 5.66 7.90
CA ASP A 83 7.68 4.48 7.08
C ASP A 83 6.96 3.24 7.64
N GLU A 84 6.96 3.07 8.96
CA GLU A 84 6.22 1.98 9.62
C GLU A 84 4.71 2.15 9.49
N LYS A 85 4.23 3.37 9.69
CA LYS A 85 2.82 3.70 9.52
C LYS A 85 2.34 3.37 8.11
N ASP A 86 3.14 3.69 7.09
CA ASP A 86 2.81 3.42 5.70
C ASP A 86 2.76 1.90 5.41
N LYS A 87 3.69 1.13 5.99
CA LYS A 87 3.68 -0.35 5.89
C LYS A 87 2.39 -0.93 6.51
N ILE A 88 2.07 -0.52 7.75
CA ILE A 88 0.87 -1.00 8.45
C ILE A 88 -0.39 -0.55 7.70
N TRP A 89 -0.42 0.68 7.20
CA TRP A 89 -1.54 1.20 6.43
C TRP A 89 -1.81 0.38 5.18
N LYS A 90 -0.76 0.01 4.44
CA LYS A 90 -0.89 -0.82 3.25
C LYS A 90 -1.54 -2.16 3.58
N VAL A 91 -0.99 -2.90 4.55
CA VAL A 91 -1.54 -4.21 4.95
C VAL A 91 -2.94 -4.09 5.54
N LEU A 92 -3.24 -3.01 6.26
CA LEU A 92 -4.57 -2.72 6.77
C LEU A 92 -5.59 -2.55 5.64
N GLN A 93 -5.24 -1.79 4.59
CA GLN A 93 -6.13 -1.60 3.45
C GLN A 93 -6.39 -2.90 2.67
N GLU A 94 -5.35 -3.72 2.49
CA GLU A 94 -5.48 -5.06 1.89
C GLU A 94 -6.43 -5.94 2.72
N LYS A 95 -6.28 -5.90 4.04
CA LYS A 95 -7.12 -6.70 4.96
C LYS A 95 -8.58 -6.26 4.98
N ILE A 96 -8.81 -4.95 4.95
CA ILE A 96 -10.18 -4.39 4.85
C ILE A 96 -10.82 -4.82 3.53
N LEU A 97 -10.09 -4.76 2.42
CA LEU A 97 -10.60 -5.18 1.12
C LEU A 97 -10.93 -6.67 1.11
N GLU A 98 -10.02 -7.53 1.62
CA GLU A 98 -10.25 -8.98 1.78
C GLU A 98 -11.53 -9.25 2.58
N ASN A 99 -11.69 -8.61 3.74
CA ASN A 99 -12.85 -8.80 4.58
C ASN A 99 -14.16 -8.37 3.89
N ARG A 100 -14.16 -7.24 3.19
CA ARG A 100 -15.33 -6.78 2.42
C ARG A 100 -15.67 -7.70 1.25
N LEU A 101 -14.66 -8.27 0.58
CA LEU A 101 -14.88 -9.29 -0.45
C LEU A 101 -15.52 -10.55 0.15
N ILE A 102 -14.98 -11.04 1.27
CA ILE A 102 -15.54 -12.23 1.97
C ILE A 102 -16.99 -11.96 2.40
N GLU A 103 -17.28 -10.79 2.93
CA GLU A 103 -18.64 -10.38 3.31
C GLU A 103 -19.60 -10.39 2.12
N LYS A 104 -19.16 -9.87 0.96
CA LYS A 104 -19.97 -9.86 -0.27
C LYS A 104 -20.17 -11.23 -0.88
N PHE A 105 -19.15 -12.05 -0.94
CA PHE A 105 -19.21 -13.39 -1.51
C PHE A 105 -19.72 -14.43 -0.52
N LYS A 106 -19.88 -14.08 0.78
CA LYS A 106 -20.28 -14.95 1.90
C LYS A 106 -19.30 -16.08 2.23
N TYR A 107 -18.47 -16.50 1.29
CA TYR A 107 -17.56 -17.64 1.44
C TYR A 107 -16.14 -17.26 0.99
N LYS A 108 -15.17 -17.55 1.83
CA LYS A 108 -13.74 -17.29 1.54
C LYS A 108 -13.25 -18.07 0.32
N TRP A 109 -13.76 -19.29 0.09
CA TRP A 109 -13.35 -20.09 -1.06
C TRP A 109 -13.74 -19.45 -2.40
N LEU A 110 -14.86 -18.69 -2.45
CA LEU A 110 -15.27 -17.96 -3.65
C LEU A 110 -14.32 -16.79 -3.96
N VAL A 111 -13.81 -16.12 -2.94
CA VAL A 111 -12.78 -15.07 -3.11
C VAL A 111 -11.51 -15.71 -3.70
N ASN A 112 -11.04 -16.79 -3.11
CA ASN A 112 -9.87 -17.51 -3.62
C ASN A 112 -10.08 -18.04 -5.05
N LEU A 113 -11.28 -18.55 -5.35
CA LEU A 113 -11.62 -19.00 -6.71
C LEU A 113 -11.57 -17.86 -7.73
N LYS A 114 -12.12 -16.69 -7.37
CA LYS A 114 -12.05 -15.47 -8.19
C LYS A 114 -10.60 -15.08 -8.47
N GLU A 115 -9.75 -15.01 -7.43
CA GLU A 115 -8.34 -14.67 -7.57
C GLU A 115 -7.58 -15.67 -8.44
N THR A 116 -7.81 -16.97 -8.21
CA THR A 116 -7.22 -18.04 -9.04
C THR A 116 -7.68 -17.95 -10.49
N PHE A 117 -8.95 -17.63 -10.73
CA PHE A 117 -9.49 -17.42 -12.06
C PHE A 117 -8.81 -16.24 -12.78
N ILE A 118 -8.67 -15.10 -12.11
CA ILE A 118 -7.99 -13.93 -12.67
C ILE A 118 -6.52 -14.25 -12.99
N MET A 119 -5.81 -14.93 -12.08
CA MET A 119 -4.42 -15.37 -12.33
C MET A 119 -4.31 -16.32 -13.51
N SER A 120 -5.23 -17.28 -13.64
CA SER A 120 -5.28 -18.20 -14.77
C SER A 120 -5.56 -17.49 -16.09
N LEU A 121 -6.42 -16.48 -16.05
CA LEU A 121 -6.74 -15.66 -17.21
C LEU A 121 -5.54 -14.83 -17.68
N ILE A 122 -4.73 -14.30 -16.76
CA ILE A 122 -3.46 -13.60 -17.09
C ILE A 122 -2.51 -14.57 -17.83
N ILE A 123 -2.31 -15.77 -17.30
CA ILE A 123 -1.44 -16.78 -17.93
C ILE A 123 -1.99 -17.14 -19.32
N PHE A 124 -3.30 -17.27 -19.47
CA PHE A 124 -3.96 -17.55 -20.74
C PHE A 124 -3.70 -16.44 -21.78
N VAL A 125 -3.89 -15.17 -21.40
CA VAL A 125 -3.65 -14.02 -22.29
C VAL A 125 -2.18 -13.94 -22.70
N LEU A 126 -1.24 -14.15 -21.77
CA LEU A 126 0.19 -14.24 -22.11
C LEU A 126 0.48 -15.38 -23.09
N GLY A 127 -0.21 -16.50 -22.95
CA GLY A 127 -0.13 -17.63 -23.89
C GLY A 127 -0.65 -17.26 -25.29
N LEU A 128 -1.76 -16.53 -25.38
CA LEU A 128 -2.29 -16.02 -26.66
C LEU A 128 -1.31 -15.05 -27.33
N LEU A 129 -0.75 -14.12 -26.57
CA LEU A 129 0.25 -13.18 -27.06
C LEU A 129 1.50 -13.92 -27.58
N TYR A 130 2.00 -14.89 -26.83
CA TYR A 130 3.14 -15.70 -27.24
C TYR A 130 2.83 -16.48 -28.53
N TYR A 131 1.60 -17.03 -28.66
CA TYR A 131 1.17 -17.76 -29.84
C TYR A 131 1.12 -16.84 -31.08
N ASP A 132 0.58 -15.63 -30.94
CA ASP A 132 0.53 -14.64 -32.02
C ASP A 132 1.93 -14.23 -32.50
N LEU A 133 2.85 -13.95 -31.57
CA LEU A 133 4.23 -13.58 -31.88
C LEU A 133 5.03 -14.70 -32.56
N THR A 134 4.75 -15.96 -32.27
CA THR A 134 5.48 -17.09 -32.83
C THR A 134 4.94 -17.55 -34.19
N HIS A 135 3.71 -17.15 -34.57
CA HIS A 135 3.04 -17.52 -35.79
C HIS A 135 2.61 -16.32 -36.65
N PRO A 136 3.57 -15.60 -37.28
CA PRO A 136 3.26 -14.37 -38.01
C PRO A 136 2.33 -14.57 -39.23
N ASN A 137 2.23 -15.83 -39.75
CA ASN A 137 1.43 -16.15 -40.94
C ASN A 137 0.02 -16.71 -40.59
N LEU A 138 -0.57 -16.27 -39.47
CA LEU A 138 -1.92 -16.67 -39.09
C LEU A 138 -2.96 -16.15 -40.10
N SER A 139 -4.01 -16.96 -40.31
CA SER A 139 -5.14 -16.54 -41.12
C SER A 139 -5.84 -15.33 -40.50
N LEU A 140 -6.48 -14.50 -41.35
CA LEU A 140 -7.22 -13.32 -40.89
C LEU A 140 -8.32 -13.69 -39.88
N GLU A 141 -8.96 -14.84 -40.05
CA GLU A 141 -9.98 -15.32 -39.11
C GLU A 141 -9.40 -15.67 -37.75
N THR A 142 -8.22 -16.33 -37.73
CA THR A 142 -7.51 -16.64 -36.45
C THR A 142 -7.10 -15.37 -35.72
N LYS A 143 -6.55 -14.38 -36.42
CA LYS A 143 -6.19 -13.07 -35.82
C LYS A 143 -7.40 -12.38 -35.22
N LYS A 144 -8.53 -12.34 -35.93
CA LYS A 144 -9.78 -11.80 -35.37
C LYS A 144 -10.23 -12.54 -34.11
N SER A 145 -10.15 -13.87 -34.11
CA SER A 145 -10.52 -14.66 -32.93
C SER A 145 -9.62 -14.39 -31.74
N LEU A 146 -8.30 -14.27 -31.94
CA LEU A 146 -7.34 -13.90 -30.92
C LEU A 146 -7.66 -12.50 -30.33
N PHE A 147 -7.92 -11.54 -31.21
CA PHE A 147 -8.31 -10.18 -30.81
C PHE A 147 -9.59 -10.15 -29.94
N TYR A 148 -10.62 -10.91 -30.33
CA TYR A 148 -11.85 -11.00 -29.53
C TYR A 148 -11.63 -11.67 -28.17
N LEU A 149 -10.79 -12.69 -28.09
CA LEU A 149 -10.43 -13.36 -26.85
C LEU A 149 -9.67 -12.42 -25.91
N ASP A 150 -8.66 -11.71 -26.44
CA ASP A 150 -7.89 -10.72 -25.69
C ASP A 150 -8.78 -9.58 -25.19
N THR A 151 -9.59 -8.99 -26.07
CA THR A 151 -10.54 -7.93 -25.70
C THR A 151 -11.52 -8.39 -24.63
N SER A 152 -12.01 -9.62 -24.70
CA SER A 152 -12.90 -10.18 -23.69
C SER A 152 -12.22 -10.35 -22.34
N ALA A 153 -10.96 -10.79 -22.32
CA ALA A 153 -10.15 -10.91 -21.11
C ALA A 153 -9.89 -9.52 -20.49
N CYS A 154 -9.52 -8.52 -21.31
CA CYS A 154 -9.35 -7.14 -20.87
C CYS A 154 -10.62 -6.59 -20.22
N PHE A 155 -11.79 -6.86 -20.79
CA PHE A 155 -13.07 -6.45 -20.19
C PHE A 155 -13.32 -7.10 -18.82
N ILE A 156 -12.98 -8.38 -18.65
CA ILE A 156 -13.07 -9.08 -17.37
C ILE A 156 -12.13 -8.44 -16.34
N PHE A 157 -10.89 -8.13 -16.70
CA PHE A 157 -9.93 -7.45 -15.82
C PHE A 157 -10.42 -6.07 -15.41
N LEU A 158 -10.90 -5.26 -16.34
CA LEU A 158 -11.47 -3.94 -16.03
C LEU A 158 -12.67 -4.04 -15.10
N THR A 159 -13.56 -5.00 -15.34
CA THR A 159 -14.73 -5.22 -14.47
C THR A 159 -14.28 -5.60 -13.06
N ASN A 160 -13.31 -6.50 -12.91
CA ASN A 160 -12.75 -6.88 -11.62
C ASN A 160 -12.10 -5.68 -10.93
N PHE A 161 -11.28 -4.91 -11.65
CA PHE A 161 -10.62 -3.72 -11.11
C PHE A 161 -11.63 -2.70 -10.55
N PHE A 162 -12.65 -2.34 -11.33
CA PHE A 162 -13.66 -1.38 -10.87
C PHE A 162 -14.52 -1.93 -9.74
N TYR A 163 -14.80 -3.23 -9.73
CA TYR A 163 -15.51 -3.88 -8.65
C TYR A 163 -14.73 -3.78 -7.33
N GLU A 164 -13.45 -4.10 -7.33
CA GLU A 164 -12.60 -4.00 -6.14
C GLU A 164 -12.35 -2.54 -5.73
N LEU A 165 -12.14 -1.63 -6.69
CA LEU A 165 -12.04 -0.19 -6.44
C LEU A 165 -13.28 0.34 -5.70
N ARG A 166 -14.47 -0.16 -6.05
CA ARG A 166 -15.72 0.22 -5.38
C ARG A 166 -15.76 -0.28 -3.93
N LEU A 167 -15.21 -1.45 -3.65
CA LEU A 167 -15.17 -2.07 -2.34
C LEU A 167 -14.02 -1.54 -1.46
N ALA A 168 -12.96 -1.00 -2.05
CA ALA A 168 -11.83 -0.46 -1.32
C ALA A 168 -12.24 0.67 -0.38
N ASP A 169 -11.66 0.69 0.84
CA ASP A 169 -11.89 1.75 1.82
C ASP A 169 -11.26 3.06 1.35
N SER A 170 -10.01 3.01 0.94
CA SER A 170 -9.31 4.14 0.33
C SER A 170 -9.15 3.91 -1.17
N LYS A 171 -10.01 4.55 -1.98
CA LYS A 171 -9.94 4.50 -3.45
C LYS A 171 -8.59 5.00 -3.99
N LYS A 172 -8.02 6.03 -3.33
CA LYS A 172 -6.72 6.58 -3.71
C LYS A 172 -5.59 5.57 -3.48
N TRP A 173 -5.64 4.83 -2.37
CA TRP A 173 -4.69 3.75 -2.10
C TRP A 173 -4.83 2.62 -3.12
N TYR A 174 -6.06 2.17 -3.37
CA TYR A 174 -6.32 1.08 -4.32
C TYR A 174 -5.81 1.45 -5.71
N TRP A 175 -6.16 2.64 -6.21
CA TRP A 175 -5.67 3.13 -7.50
C TRP A 175 -4.14 3.16 -7.56
N LYS A 176 -3.48 3.70 -6.54
CA LYS A 176 -2.01 3.78 -6.50
C LYS A 176 -1.33 2.41 -6.44
N SER A 177 -1.94 1.43 -5.79
CA SER A 177 -1.38 0.09 -5.62
C SER A 177 -1.65 -0.82 -6.83
N HIS A 178 -2.76 -0.63 -7.55
CA HIS A 178 -3.25 -1.51 -8.62
C HIS A 178 -3.37 -0.79 -9.98
N TRP A 179 -2.73 0.35 -10.17
CA TRP A 179 -2.79 1.10 -11.43
C TRP A 179 -2.23 0.31 -12.62
N ILE A 180 -1.27 -0.58 -12.37
CA ILE A 180 -0.68 -1.46 -13.39
C ILE A 180 -1.76 -2.40 -13.93
N ASP A 181 -2.59 -2.99 -13.04
CA ASP A 181 -3.68 -3.88 -13.43
C ASP A 181 -4.68 -3.17 -14.35
N PHE A 182 -4.94 -1.88 -14.09
CA PHE A 182 -5.76 -1.05 -14.95
C PHE A 182 -5.11 -0.83 -16.32
N VAL A 183 -3.83 -0.42 -16.37
CA VAL A 183 -3.13 -0.13 -17.63
C VAL A 183 -3.00 -1.38 -18.49
N THR A 184 -2.67 -2.52 -17.89
CA THR A 184 -2.55 -3.81 -18.61
C THR A 184 -3.89 -4.37 -19.08
N SER A 185 -5.00 -3.85 -18.54
CA SER A 185 -6.36 -4.24 -18.95
C SER A 185 -6.89 -3.45 -20.15
N ILE A 186 -6.12 -2.50 -20.70
CA ILE A 186 -6.51 -1.73 -21.89
C ILE A 186 -6.00 -2.48 -23.12
N PRO A 187 -6.89 -2.94 -24.02
CA PRO A 187 -6.46 -3.61 -25.24
C PRO A 187 -5.64 -2.61 -26.08
N LEU A 188 -4.44 -3.03 -26.49
CA LEU A 188 -3.63 -2.24 -27.42
C LEU A 188 -4.20 -2.44 -28.82
N PRO A 189 -4.45 -1.34 -29.58
CA PRO A 189 -4.80 -1.45 -30.98
C PRO A 189 -3.58 -1.95 -31.77
N ASP A 190 -3.78 -2.96 -32.62
CA ASP A 190 -2.80 -3.43 -33.60
C ASP A 190 -2.46 -2.37 -34.64
#